data_e244fac28105b96e56f3520d5cd44ad1
#
_entry.id   e244fac28105b96e56f3520d5cd44ad1
#
_cell.length_a   1.000
_cell.length_b   1.000
_cell.length_c   1.000
_cell.angle_alpha   90.00
_cell.angle_beta   90.00
_cell.angle_gamma   90.00
#
_symmetry.space_group_name_H-M   'P 1'
#
loop_
_entity.id
_entity.type
_entity.pdbx_description
1 polymer ?
#
loop_
_entity_poly.entity_id
_entity_poly.type
_entity_poly.pdbx_seq_one_letter_code
_entity_poly.pdbx_strand_id
1 'polypeptide(L)'
;METFYSGNDRNSKNNNNYYVCFNNEFSNNIEKGNDHQFFSAPSDVTPVFRDIYYKLNEIVKSKSEIDIRITVLPDFFIDRVIRISDMKNLTDAIDKKSKVGGGSIRGLDSVDIKGGNAVNVAYCLAKLGAKVDLFTVADEVGCSVLNTVFKKFGSQTNLHIKNGKHGLTTIFEFTNAPFSVSNVMLSDVGYNRNFGPELIEPTDDDVLSILGSSSGVVLTNWASNLRGTDLLKYVFENSKNSLHFLDPADISERRLQFVEDLKKQSKLIDFLSINENEYLQIICSLPKTEDMPYFDSDNLNPATPLNLGKSALFLSNFFKINICIHTIMGSVWSNGENTVFVNSIPPSKINVVSGAGDSWDAAFLFAHLLNFTNEEKLCFANLFAFLYLENFYDDPPALQDIVNYIHDNYF
;
A
#
# COMPACT_ATOMS: atom_id res chain seq x y z
N MET A 1 -20.98 -32.24 3.41
CA MET A 1 -21.26 -32.81 2.10
C MET A 1 -22.51 -32.14 1.58
N GLU A 2 -22.45 -31.71 0.29
CA GLU A 2 -23.54 -30.99 -0.40
C GLU A 2 -23.67 -29.52 0.05
N THR A 3 -23.49 -28.51 -0.77
CA THR A 3 -23.64 -28.34 -2.22
C THR A 3 -22.84 -27.16 -2.68
N PHE A 4 -21.99 -27.34 -3.67
CA PHE A 4 -21.42 -26.26 -4.48
C PHE A 4 -21.82 -26.51 -5.94
N TYR A 5 -22.31 -25.44 -6.61
CA TYR A 5 -22.50 -25.26 -8.05
C TYR A 5 -23.74 -25.87 -8.72
N SER A 6 -24.70 -25.02 -9.03
CA SER A 6 -25.33 -24.98 -10.36
C SER A 6 -25.87 -23.60 -10.64
N GLY A 7 -25.30 -22.93 -11.63
CA GLY A 7 -25.73 -21.65 -12.17
C GLY A 7 -25.00 -21.40 -13.49
N ASN A 8 -25.43 -22.09 -14.55
CA ASN A 8 -25.03 -21.75 -15.93
C ASN A 8 -25.59 -20.37 -16.28
N ASP A 9 -24.72 -19.40 -16.51
CA ASP A 9 -25.03 -18.31 -17.44
C ASP A 9 -23.86 -18.14 -18.42
N ARG A 10 -24.15 -18.58 -19.67
CA ARG A 10 -23.30 -18.33 -20.83
C ARG A 10 -23.65 -16.94 -21.35
N ASN A 11 -22.67 -16.04 -21.31
CA ASN A 11 -22.40 -14.95 -22.24
C ASN A 11 -21.81 -13.73 -21.50
N SER A 12 -20.51 -13.68 -21.40
CA SER A 12 -19.80 -12.42 -21.57
C SER A 12 -18.36 -12.72 -21.98
N LYS A 13 -18.10 -12.55 -23.27
CA LYS A 13 -16.75 -12.34 -23.78
C LYS A 13 -16.31 -10.97 -23.29
N ASN A 14 -15.48 -10.94 -22.27
CA ASN A 14 -14.64 -9.78 -21.98
C ASN A 14 -13.22 -10.27 -21.73
N ASN A 15 -12.46 -10.30 -22.83
CA ASN A 15 -11.00 -10.36 -22.78
C ASN A 15 -10.49 -9.03 -22.27
N ASN A 16 -10.24 -8.91 -20.99
CA ASN A 16 -9.48 -7.80 -20.44
C ASN A 16 -8.00 -8.16 -20.49
N ASN A 17 -7.39 -8.01 -21.66
CA ASN A 17 -5.94 -7.98 -21.81
C ASN A 17 -5.45 -6.57 -21.47
N TYR A 18 -5.10 -6.31 -20.21
CA TYR A 18 -4.33 -5.12 -19.84
C TYR A 18 -2.84 -5.37 -20.10
N TYR A 19 -2.41 -5.15 -21.34
CA TYR A 19 -1.00 -5.05 -21.68
C TYR A 19 -0.65 -3.57 -21.84
N VAL A 20 0.06 -3.00 -20.89
CA VAL A 20 0.65 -1.69 -21.03
C VAL A 20 2.01 -1.82 -21.71
N CYS A 21 2.10 -1.45 -22.96
CA CYS A 21 3.36 -1.26 -23.66
C CYS A 21 4.00 0.05 -23.18
N PHE A 22 5.19 -0.04 -22.61
CA PHE A 22 6.04 1.14 -22.35
C PHE A 22 6.59 1.67 -23.68
N ASN A 23 6.03 2.75 -24.18
CA ASN A 23 6.65 3.54 -25.23
C ASN A 23 7.02 4.92 -24.68
N ASN A 24 8.29 5.29 -24.87
CA ASN A 24 8.93 6.55 -24.47
C ASN A 24 8.44 7.78 -25.28
N GLU A 25 7.15 8.02 -25.41
CA GLU A 25 6.58 9.17 -26.12
C GLU A 25 5.49 9.89 -25.31
N PHE A 26 5.82 10.33 -24.07
CA PHE A 26 4.90 11.15 -23.29
C PHE A 26 5.53 12.46 -22.81
N SER A 27 6.15 13.19 -23.73
CA SER A 27 6.40 14.60 -23.52
C SER A 27 5.77 15.37 -24.67
N ASN A 28 4.54 15.87 -24.54
CA ASN A 28 3.98 16.98 -25.32
C ASN A 28 2.51 16.86 -25.74
N ASN A 29 1.60 16.49 -24.85
CA ASN A 29 0.19 16.80 -25.10
C ASN A 29 -0.55 17.10 -23.80
N ILE A 30 -0.19 18.24 -23.17
CA ILE A 30 -1.09 18.88 -22.21
C ILE A 30 -1.94 19.85 -23.03
N GLU A 31 -3.13 19.44 -23.41
CA GLU A 31 -4.10 20.35 -24.03
C GLU A 31 -4.44 21.47 -23.03
N LYS A 32 -4.30 22.71 -23.51
CA LYS A 32 -4.61 23.94 -22.78
C LYS A 32 -6.13 24.08 -22.64
N GLY A 33 -6.71 23.45 -21.63
CA GLY A 33 -8.06 23.73 -21.15
C GLY A 33 -7.98 24.59 -19.88
N ASN A 34 -9.07 25.28 -19.53
CA ASN A 34 -9.16 26.17 -18.36
C ASN A 34 -9.04 25.47 -16.99
N ASP A 35 -8.64 24.20 -16.94
CA ASP A 35 -8.51 23.36 -15.74
C ASP A 35 -7.18 23.58 -14.97
N HIS A 36 -6.33 24.53 -15.40
CA HIS A 36 -4.98 24.75 -14.84
C HIS A 36 -4.93 25.29 -13.40
N GLN A 37 -6.07 25.66 -12.81
CA GLN A 37 -6.08 26.35 -11.53
C GLN A 37 -5.98 25.42 -10.32
N PHE A 38 -6.20 24.09 -10.49
CA PHE A 38 -6.29 23.12 -9.40
C PHE A 38 -5.34 21.93 -9.48
N PHE A 39 -4.55 21.86 -10.55
CA PHE A 39 -3.68 20.70 -10.81
C PHE A 39 -2.25 21.14 -11.10
N SER A 40 -1.29 20.73 -10.29
CA SER A 40 0.14 20.95 -10.51
C SER A 40 0.85 19.62 -10.76
N ALA A 41 1.65 19.59 -11.81
CA ALA A 41 2.58 18.51 -12.12
C ALA A 41 3.94 19.15 -12.42
N PRO A 42 4.93 19.04 -11.51
CA PRO A 42 6.25 19.63 -11.75
C PRO A 42 6.93 18.98 -12.95
N SER A 43 7.39 19.81 -13.88
CA SER A 43 8.13 19.37 -15.08
C SER A 43 9.57 18.99 -14.77
N ASP A 44 10.14 19.52 -13.67
CA ASP A 44 11.47 19.23 -13.16
C ASP A 44 11.39 19.02 -11.64
N VAL A 45 11.67 17.81 -11.19
CA VAL A 45 11.68 17.42 -9.78
C VAL A 45 13.04 17.60 -9.10
N THR A 46 14.07 18.01 -9.85
CA THR A 46 15.44 18.21 -9.32
C THR A 46 15.49 19.19 -8.14
N PRO A 47 14.83 20.36 -8.19
CA PRO A 47 14.81 21.28 -7.04
C PRO A 47 14.15 20.64 -5.83
N VAL A 48 13.07 19.91 -6.01
CA VAL A 48 12.32 19.24 -4.93
C VAL A 48 13.21 18.19 -4.24
N PHE A 49 13.94 17.37 -5.02
CA PHE A 49 14.88 16.39 -4.44
C PHE A 49 16.04 17.04 -3.70
N ARG A 50 16.52 18.21 -4.15
CA ARG A 50 17.53 18.97 -3.41
C ARG A 50 17.03 19.47 -2.07
N ASP A 51 15.80 19.96 -2.01
CA ASP A 51 15.17 20.40 -0.76
C ASP A 51 14.96 19.22 0.21
N ILE A 52 14.49 18.08 -0.31
CA ILE A 52 14.40 16.82 0.46
C ILE A 52 15.78 16.41 0.99
N TYR A 53 16.82 16.45 0.14
CA TYR A 53 18.18 16.12 0.55
C TYR A 53 18.65 16.97 1.73
N TYR A 54 18.50 18.29 1.67
CA TYR A 54 18.95 19.15 2.77
C TYR A 54 18.23 18.85 4.07
N LYS A 55 16.92 18.67 4.02
CA LYS A 55 16.10 18.33 5.21
C LYS A 55 16.53 16.99 5.82
N LEU A 56 16.66 15.94 5.00
CA LEU A 56 17.04 14.61 5.48
C LEU A 56 18.49 14.55 5.96
N ASN A 57 19.40 15.22 5.26
CA ASN A 57 20.81 15.24 5.61
C ASN A 57 21.07 15.94 6.94
N GLU A 58 20.28 16.96 7.32
CA GLU A 58 20.30 17.54 8.65
C GLU A 58 19.90 16.52 9.74
N ILE A 59 18.82 15.76 9.48
CA ILE A 59 18.36 14.72 10.39
C ILE A 59 19.46 13.64 10.59
N VAL A 60 20.00 13.14 9.48
CA VAL A 60 21.04 12.10 9.51
C VAL A 60 22.32 12.59 10.20
N LYS A 61 22.77 13.84 9.92
CA LYS A 61 24.00 14.41 10.51
C LYS A 61 23.87 14.73 11.97
N SER A 62 22.70 15.21 12.40
CA SER A 62 22.48 15.56 13.81
C SER A 62 22.51 14.34 14.72
N LYS A 63 22.30 13.12 14.18
CA LYS A 63 22.10 11.89 14.93
C LYS A 63 21.03 12.04 16.03
N SER A 64 20.18 13.06 15.88
CA SER A 64 19.06 13.24 16.81
C SER A 64 18.04 12.15 16.58
N GLU A 65 17.48 11.66 17.67
CA GLU A 65 16.36 10.74 17.62
C GLU A 65 15.17 11.44 16.95
N ILE A 66 14.54 10.78 15.98
CA ILE A 66 13.32 11.28 15.32
C ILE A 66 12.17 11.08 16.29
N ASP A 67 11.58 12.18 16.75
CA ASP A 67 10.47 12.12 17.72
C ASP A 67 9.13 11.97 16.98
N ILE A 68 9.04 10.96 16.13
CA ILE A 68 7.80 10.53 15.44
C ILE A 68 7.46 9.15 15.96
N ARG A 69 6.30 9.00 16.59
CA ARG A 69 5.76 7.74 17.06
C ARG A 69 4.51 7.38 16.28
N ILE A 70 4.48 6.18 15.71
CA ILE A 70 3.38 5.73 14.85
C ILE A 70 2.86 4.40 15.35
N THR A 71 1.54 4.32 15.53
CA THR A 71 0.85 3.06 15.81
C THR A 71 0.32 2.48 14.50
N VAL A 72 0.60 1.20 14.24
CA VAL A 72 0.22 0.49 13.01
C VAL A 72 -0.56 -0.78 13.36
N LEU A 73 -1.65 -1.04 12.66
CA LEU A 73 -2.54 -2.21 12.84
C LEU A 73 -3.16 -2.64 11.50
N PRO A 74 -3.76 -3.86 11.41
CA PRO A 74 -3.64 -4.98 12.37
C PRO A 74 -2.86 -6.17 11.83
N ASP A 75 -2.63 -6.27 10.51
CA ASP A 75 -2.43 -7.54 9.84
C ASP A 75 -0.97 -7.98 9.76
N PHE A 76 -0.80 -9.28 9.97
CA PHE A 76 0.46 -9.99 9.75
C PHE A 76 0.22 -11.26 8.95
N PHE A 77 1.07 -11.48 7.97
CA PHE A 77 1.14 -12.68 7.15
C PHE A 77 2.57 -13.21 7.07
N ILE A 78 2.70 -14.50 6.82
CA ILE A 78 3.91 -15.07 6.27
C ILE A 78 3.62 -15.32 4.79
N ASP A 79 4.38 -14.68 3.91
CA ASP A 79 4.20 -14.75 2.47
C ASP A 79 5.24 -15.71 1.87
N ARG A 80 4.75 -16.80 1.27
CA ARG A 80 5.59 -17.71 0.49
C ARG A 80 5.56 -17.32 -0.97
N VAL A 81 6.63 -16.72 -1.46
CA VAL A 81 6.80 -16.38 -2.86
C VAL A 81 7.34 -17.60 -3.62
N ILE A 82 6.63 -18.00 -4.66
CA ILE A 82 7.04 -19.09 -5.57
C ILE A 82 7.24 -18.47 -6.95
N ARG A 83 8.49 -18.46 -7.45
CA ARG A 83 8.81 -17.92 -8.76
C ARG A 83 8.53 -18.94 -9.85
N ILE A 84 7.75 -18.54 -10.84
CA ILE A 84 7.29 -19.39 -11.93
C ILE A 84 7.73 -18.78 -13.25
N SER A 85 8.69 -19.44 -13.90
CA SER A 85 9.17 -19.03 -15.24
C SER A 85 8.24 -19.49 -16.37
N ASP A 86 7.43 -20.51 -16.16
CA ASP A 86 6.52 -21.09 -17.16
C ASP A 86 5.24 -21.60 -16.48
N MET A 87 4.19 -20.79 -16.54
CA MET A 87 2.88 -21.13 -15.97
C MET A 87 2.24 -22.36 -16.65
N LYS A 88 2.42 -22.51 -17.96
CA LYS A 88 1.85 -23.63 -18.69
C LYS A 88 2.47 -24.95 -18.22
N ASN A 89 3.77 -24.99 -18.11
CA ASN A 89 4.47 -26.19 -17.62
C ASN A 89 4.04 -26.55 -16.19
N LEU A 90 3.83 -25.56 -15.32
CA LEU A 90 3.35 -25.82 -13.96
C LEU A 90 1.92 -26.36 -13.96
N THR A 91 0.99 -25.74 -14.69
CA THR A 91 -0.40 -26.20 -14.79
C THR A 91 -0.50 -27.58 -15.40
N ASP A 92 0.25 -27.86 -16.46
CA ASP A 92 0.29 -29.18 -17.10
C ASP A 92 0.84 -30.25 -16.13
N ALA A 93 1.86 -29.90 -15.33
CA ALA A 93 2.41 -30.79 -14.29
C ALA A 93 1.41 -31.07 -13.16
N ILE A 94 0.66 -30.03 -12.71
CA ILE A 94 -0.41 -30.18 -11.72
C ILE A 94 -1.51 -31.07 -12.26
N ASP A 95 -2.02 -30.80 -13.48
CA ASP A 95 -3.07 -31.59 -14.12
C ASP A 95 -2.66 -33.07 -14.28
N LYS A 96 -1.45 -33.32 -14.77
CA LYS A 96 -0.91 -34.70 -14.90
C LYS A 96 -0.86 -35.43 -13.55
N LYS A 97 -0.44 -34.72 -12.48
CA LYS A 97 -0.36 -35.32 -11.14
C LYS A 97 -1.74 -35.57 -10.54
N SER A 98 -2.69 -34.64 -10.70
CA SER A 98 -4.04 -34.79 -10.19
C SER A 98 -4.78 -35.99 -10.81
N LYS A 99 -4.58 -36.27 -12.11
CA LYS A 99 -5.19 -37.40 -12.84
C LYS A 99 -4.69 -38.78 -12.37
N VAL A 100 -3.51 -38.83 -11.76
CA VAL A 100 -2.96 -40.10 -11.24
C VAL A 100 -3.06 -40.19 -9.70
N GLY A 101 -3.88 -39.37 -9.09
CA GLY A 101 -4.12 -39.41 -7.65
C GLY A 101 -3.11 -38.67 -6.79
N GLY A 102 -2.30 -37.78 -7.36
CA GLY A 102 -1.37 -36.90 -6.66
C GLY A 102 0.11 -37.13 -7.01
N GLY A 103 0.97 -36.46 -6.28
CA GLY A 103 2.42 -36.56 -6.42
C GLY A 103 3.14 -35.24 -6.18
N SER A 104 4.48 -35.28 -6.14
CA SER A 104 5.29 -34.08 -5.88
C SER A 104 5.71 -33.41 -7.18
N ILE A 105 5.67 -32.07 -7.18
CA ILE A 105 6.39 -31.21 -8.13
C ILE A 105 7.55 -30.61 -7.33
N ARG A 106 8.77 -30.74 -7.81
CA ARG A 106 9.99 -30.33 -7.10
C ARG A 106 10.79 -29.35 -7.93
N GLY A 107 11.68 -28.59 -7.26
CA GLY A 107 12.58 -27.65 -7.93
C GLY A 107 11.95 -26.29 -8.21
N LEU A 108 10.85 -25.95 -7.54
CA LEU A 108 10.32 -24.57 -7.54
C LEU A 108 11.21 -23.70 -6.65
N ASP A 109 11.62 -22.56 -7.17
CA ASP A 109 12.29 -21.52 -6.38
C ASP A 109 11.27 -20.84 -5.47
N SER A 110 11.52 -20.89 -4.17
CA SER A 110 10.59 -20.29 -3.19
C SER A 110 11.33 -19.69 -2.02
N VAL A 111 10.77 -18.57 -1.50
CA VAL A 111 11.25 -17.88 -0.30
C VAL A 111 10.08 -17.51 0.57
N ASP A 112 10.26 -17.65 1.90
CA ASP A 112 9.31 -17.14 2.88
C ASP A 112 9.78 -15.77 3.36
N ILE A 113 8.90 -14.76 3.28
CA ILE A 113 9.15 -13.39 3.70
C ILE A 113 8.07 -12.93 4.69
N LYS A 114 8.36 -11.84 5.42
CA LYS A 114 7.33 -11.16 6.18
C LYS A 114 6.28 -10.60 5.23
N GLY A 115 5.02 -10.64 5.62
CA GLY A 115 3.91 -10.10 4.86
C GLY A 115 2.89 -9.43 5.76
N GLY A 116 1.84 -8.91 5.14
CA GLY A 116 0.81 -8.11 5.77
C GLY A 116 1.12 -6.62 5.67
N ASN A 117 0.10 -5.84 5.27
CA ASN A 117 0.25 -4.41 5.04
C ASN A 117 0.75 -3.69 6.30
N ALA A 118 0.17 -4.00 7.48
CA ALA A 118 0.61 -3.37 8.73
C ALA A 118 2.08 -3.68 9.06
N VAL A 119 2.52 -4.92 8.90
CA VAL A 119 3.91 -5.30 9.19
C VAL A 119 4.87 -4.64 8.21
N ASN A 120 4.50 -4.53 6.93
CA ASN A 120 5.32 -3.87 5.92
C ASN A 120 5.44 -2.37 6.18
N VAL A 121 4.34 -1.68 6.46
CA VAL A 121 4.33 -0.26 6.84
C VAL A 121 5.16 -0.04 8.10
N ALA A 122 4.96 -0.84 9.15
CA ALA A 122 5.70 -0.75 10.41
C ALA A 122 7.21 -0.91 10.20
N TYR A 123 7.61 -1.87 9.39
CA TYR A 123 9.00 -2.13 9.08
C TYR A 123 9.64 -0.98 8.27
N CYS A 124 8.94 -0.45 7.27
CA CYS A 124 9.41 0.70 6.49
C CYS A 124 9.56 1.95 7.37
N LEU A 125 8.59 2.23 8.25
CA LEU A 125 8.67 3.34 9.20
C LEU A 125 9.84 3.20 10.16
N ALA A 126 10.09 1.99 10.67
CA ALA A 126 11.25 1.72 11.52
C ALA A 126 12.58 1.91 10.77
N LYS A 127 12.67 1.55 9.48
CA LYS A 127 13.85 1.82 8.62
C LYS A 127 14.08 3.31 8.39
N LEU A 128 13.02 4.10 8.37
CA LEU A 128 13.08 5.56 8.28
C LEU A 128 13.43 6.24 9.61
N GLY A 129 13.45 5.49 10.73
CA GLY A 129 13.84 6.00 12.03
C GLY A 129 12.68 6.39 12.95
N ALA A 130 11.43 6.18 12.57
CA ALA A 130 10.27 6.41 13.42
C ALA A 130 10.19 5.37 14.55
N LYS A 131 9.66 5.75 15.72
CA LYS A 131 9.23 4.81 16.76
C LYS A 131 7.92 4.18 16.36
N VAL A 132 7.82 2.85 16.45
CA VAL A 132 6.65 2.12 15.95
C VAL A 132 6.07 1.23 17.04
N ASP A 133 4.76 1.34 17.24
CA ASP A 133 3.96 0.39 18.01
C ASP A 133 3.10 -0.42 17.03
N LEU A 134 3.40 -1.71 16.86
CA LEU A 134 2.69 -2.62 15.96
C LEU A 134 1.75 -3.51 16.75
N PHE A 135 0.44 -3.40 16.50
CA PHE A 135 -0.58 -4.30 17.06
C PHE A 135 -0.97 -5.33 16.00
N THR A 136 -0.84 -6.61 16.33
CA THR A 136 -1.16 -7.69 15.39
C THR A 136 -1.50 -9.01 16.10
N VAL A 137 -1.81 -10.04 15.32
CA VAL A 137 -2.08 -11.39 15.80
C VAL A 137 -1.08 -12.38 15.21
N ALA A 138 -0.51 -13.23 16.07
CA ALA A 138 0.36 -14.31 15.62
C ALA A 138 0.32 -15.50 16.60
N ASP A 139 0.57 -16.70 16.10
CA ASP A 139 0.92 -17.88 16.89
C ASP A 139 2.42 -17.90 17.23
N GLU A 140 2.90 -18.96 17.86
CA GLU A 140 4.29 -19.10 18.27
C GLU A 140 5.28 -18.98 17.09
N VAL A 141 4.93 -19.51 15.92
CA VAL A 141 5.78 -19.42 14.72
C VAL A 141 5.81 -17.99 14.23
N GLY A 142 4.66 -17.36 14.08
CA GLY A 142 4.56 -15.97 13.66
C GLY A 142 5.24 -15.01 14.65
N CYS A 143 5.10 -15.22 15.96
CA CYS A 143 5.83 -14.46 16.98
C CYS A 143 7.34 -14.57 16.80
N SER A 144 7.86 -15.78 16.52
CA SER A 144 9.28 -15.99 16.28
C SER A 144 9.77 -15.23 15.03
N VAL A 145 8.98 -15.23 13.96
CA VAL A 145 9.28 -14.48 12.73
C VAL A 145 9.30 -12.97 13.03
N LEU A 146 8.25 -12.42 13.63
CA LEU A 146 8.17 -10.99 13.95
C LEU A 146 9.32 -10.53 14.84
N ASN A 147 9.59 -11.27 15.92
CA ASN A 147 10.71 -10.94 16.83
C ASN A 147 12.06 -10.97 16.11
N THR A 148 12.26 -11.90 15.17
CA THR A 148 13.50 -11.98 14.38
C THR A 148 13.62 -10.79 13.43
N VAL A 149 12.55 -10.47 12.71
CA VAL A 149 12.50 -9.39 11.72
C VAL A 149 12.72 -8.03 12.36
N PHE A 150 12.07 -7.75 13.48
CA PHE A 150 12.15 -6.45 14.17
C PHE A 150 13.31 -6.32 15.16
N LYS A 151 14.02 -7.41 15.47
CA LYS A 151 15.13 -7.41 16.44
C LYS A 151 16.16 -6.31 16.23
N LYS A 152 16.47 -6.00 14.98
CA LYS A 152 17.49 -5.00 14.61
C LYS A 152 17.14 -3.58 15.03
N PHE A 153 15.86 -3.28 15.25
CA PHE A 153 15.39 -1.94 15.64
C PHE A 153 15.38 -1.71 17.16
N GLY A 154 15.55 -2.78 17.97
CA GLY A 154 15.63 -2.68 19.43
C GLY A 154 14.41 -1.98 20.04
N SER A 155 14.64 -0.97 20.90
CA SER A 155 13.59 -0.21 21.57
C SER A 155 12.83 0.78 20.66
N GLN A 156 13.21 0.89 19.39
CA GLN A 156 12.50 1.72 18.42
C GLN A 156 11.15 1.09 18.02
N THR A 157 11.00 -0.23 18.17
CA THR A 157 9.79 -0.94 17.81
C THR A 157 9.23 -1.74 18.98
N ASN A 158 7.94 -1.56 19.26
CA ASN A 158 7.20 -2.34 20.23
C ASN A 158 6.20 -3.23 19.51
N LEU A 159 6.24 -4.53 19.76
CA LEU A 159 5.35 -5.51 19.16
C LEU A 159 4.28 -5.92 20.16
N HIS A 160 3.04 -5.54 19.91
CA HIS A 160 1.86 -5.88 20.70
C HIS A 160 1.12 -7.04 20.02
N ILE A 161 1.59 -8.27 20.26
CA ILE A 161 1.14 -9.47 19.57
C ILE A 161 0.08 -10.19 20.41
N LYS A 162 -1.13 -10.32 19.89
CA LYS A 162 -2.16 -11.20 20.46
C LYS A 162 -2.00 -12.62 19.94
N ASN A 163 -2.22 -13.61 20.82
CA ASN A 163 -2.12 -15.01 20.42
C ASN A 163 -3.27 -15.41 19.50
N GLY A 164 -2.94 -15.94 18.33
CA GLY A 164 -3.89 -16.41 17.33
C GLY A 164 -3.20 -16.78 16.02
N LYS A 165 -3.93 -17.43 15.12
CA LYS A 165 -3.40 -17.81 13.83
C LYS A 165 -3.14 -16.57 12.97
N HIS A 166 -1.89 -16.31 12.59
CA HIS A 166 -1.54 -15.29 11.61
C HIS A 166 -1.99 -15.67 10.19
N GLY A 167 -1.93 -14.74 9.27
CA GLY A 167 -2.22 -15.01 7.87
C GLY A 167 -1.08 -15.79 7.18
N LEU A 168 -1.44 -16.56 6.17
CA LEU A 168 -0.49 -17.27 5.29
C LEU A 168 -0.86 -16.97 3.85
N THR A 169 0.07 -16.47 3.06
CA THR A 169 -0.13 -16.25 1.62
C THR A 169 0.84 -17.10 0.81
N THR A 170 0.35 -17.74 -0.23
CA THR A 170 1.20 -18.29 -1.30
C THR A 170 1.10 -17.36 -2.50
N ILE A 171 2.22 -16.76 -2.88
CA ILE A 171 2.34 -15.83 -4.00
C ILE A 171 2.98 -16.56 -5.17
N PHE A 172 2.23 -16.70 -6.27
CA PHE A 172 2.81 -17.15 -7.54
C PHE A 172 3.27 -15.92 -8.30
N GLU A 173 4.57 -15.77 -8.47
CA GLU A 173 5.20 -14.66 -9.15
C GLU A 173 5.64 -15.10 -10.55
N PHE A 174 5.09 -14.45 -11.58
CA PHE A 174 5.33 -14.81 -12.98
C PHE A 174 6.29 -13.82 -13.63
N THR A 175 7.37 -14.32 -14.19
CA THR A 175 8.35 -13.54 -14.97
C THR A 175 8.12 -13.78 -16.46
N ASN A 176 7.12 -13.14 -17.05
CA ASN A 176 6.74 -13.36 -18.45
C ASN A 176 7.52 -12.51 -19.46
N ALA A 177 8.22 -11.48 -19.02
CA ALA A 177 9.04 -10.59 -19.84
C ALA A 177 10.04 -9.83 -18.96
N PRO A 178 11.10 -9.25 -19.52
CA PRO A 178 12.17 -8.63 -18.74
C PRO A 178 11.73 -7.44 -17.87
N PHE A 179 10.51 -6.93 -18.04
CA PHE A 179 9.99 -5.77 -17.30
C PHE A 179 8.53 -5.92 -16.82
N SER A 180 7.95 -7.13 -16.88
CA SER A 180 6.59 -7.35 -16.35
C SER A 180 6.61 -8.51 -15.36
N VAL A 181 6.43 -8.19 -14.08
CA VAL A 181 6.16 -9.16 -13.03
C VAL A 181 4.69 -9.06 -12.69
N SER A 182 3.97 -10.17 -12.78
CA SER A 182 2.60 -10.29 -12.27
C SER A 182 2.56 -11.32 -11.17
N ASN A 183 1.67 -11.15 -10.23
CA ASN A 183 1.50 -12.10 -9.14
C ASN A 183 0.04 -12.52 -8.97
N VAL A 184 -0.14 -13.72 -8.42
CA VAL A 184 -1.43 -14.23 -7.95
C VAL A 184 -1.23 -14.70 -6.53
N MET A 185 -2.06 -14.20 -5.61
CA MET A 185 -1.98 -14.49 -4.18
C MET A 185 -3.11 -15.42 -3.76
N LEU A 186 -2.75 -16.49 -3.05
CA LEU A 186 -3.69 -17.39 -2.40
C LEU A 186 -3.50 -17.26 -0.90
N SER A 187 -4.47 -16.62 -0.22
CA SER A 187 -4.32 -16.24 1.19
C SER A 187 -5.30 -16.98 2.10
N ASP A 188 -4.76 -17.52 3.18
CA ASP A 188 -5.51 -17.84 4.39
C ASP A 188 -5.33 -16.68 5.38
N VAL A 189 -6.37 -15.91 5.59
CA VAL A 189 -6.32 -14.66 6.38
C VAL A 189 -6.08 -14.91 7.87
N GLY A 190 -6.35 -16.11 8.38
CA GLY A 190 -6.22 -16.43 9.81
C GLY A 190 -7.14 -15.57 10.68
N TYR A 191 -6.66 -15.19 11.85
CA TYR A 191 -7.41 -14.35 12.81
C TYR A 191 -7.40 -12.86 12.43
N ASN A 192 -6.58 -12.43 11.46
CA ASN A 192 -6.67 -11.08 10.90
C ASN A 192 -8.10 -10.78 10.40
N ARG A 193 -8.82 -11.83 9.94
CA ARG A 193 -10.22 -11.71 9.47
C ARG A 193 -11.16 -11.10 10.50
N ASN A 194 -10.89 -11.29 11.78
CA ASN A 194 -11.77 -10.87 12.88
C ASN A 194 -11.03 -9.99 13.89
N PHE A 195 -9.99 -9.27 13.46
CA PHE A 195 -9.24 -8.40 14.36
C PHE A 195 -10.08 -7.17 14.73
N GLY A 196 -10.76 -7.24 15.86
CA GLY A 196 -11.62 -6.18 16.38
C GLY A 196 -11.01 -5.45 17.57
N PRO A 197 -11.72 -4.45 18.11
CA PRO A 197 -11.30 -3.69 19.29
C PRO A 197 -10.94 -4.57 20.49
N GLU A 198 -11.63 -5.67 20.70
CA GLU A 198 -11.40 -6.61 21.80
C GLU A 198 -10.00 -7.25 21.81
N LEU A 199 -9.32 -7.24 20.67
CA LEU A 199 -7.93 -7.73 20.59
C LEU A 199 -6.89 -6.66 20.96
N ILE A 200 -7.31 -5.40 21.05
CA ILE A 200 -6.45 -4.29 21.48
C ILE A 200 -6.98 -3.58 22.72
N GLU A 201 -8.26 -3.82 23.08
CA GLU A 201 -8.83 -3.27 24.30
C GLU A 201 -7.99 -3.69 25.52
N PRO A 202 -7.72 -2.76 26.39
CA PRO A 202 -6.83 -3.04 27.50
C PRO A 202 -7.50 -3.90 28.55
N THR A 203 -6.83 -4.94 28.94
CA THR A 203 -6.74 -5.31 30.33
C THR A 203 -5.82 -4.33 31.09
N ASP A 204 -5.12 -3.41 30.35
CA ASP A 204 -4.14 -2.46 30.85
C ASP A 204 -4.34 -1.09 30.20
N ASP A 205 -4.19 0.01 30.97
CA ASP A 205 -4.28 1.42 30.54
C ASP A 205 -3.29 1.82 29.45
N ASP A 206 -2.34 0.94 29.09
CA ASP A 206 -1.23 1.22 28.21
C ASP A 206 -1.65 1.49 26.75
N VAL A 207 -2.70 0.80 26.23
CA VAL A 207 -3.12 0.97 24.82
C VAL A 207 -3.67 2.36 24.56
N LEU A 208 -4.49 2.89 25.45
CA LEU A 208 -5.03 4.26 25.34
C LEU A 208 -3.92 5.30 25.44
N SER A 209 -2.91 5.04 26.27
CA SER A 209 -1.71 5.88 26.39
C SER A 209 -0.89 5.85 25.08
N ILE A 210 -0.72 4.68 24.47
CA ILE A 210 -0.02 4.51 23.19
C ILE A 210 -0.75 5.27 22.08
N LEU A 211 -2.06 5.03 21.92
CA LEU A 211 -2.87 5.71 20.93
C LEU A 211 -2.88 7.23 21.11
N GLY A 212 -3.03 7.70 22.37
CA GLY A 212 -3.06 9.12 22.70
C GLY A 212 -1.72 9.84 22.53
N SER A 213 -0.58 9.12 22.55
CA SER A 213 0.77 9.67 22.37
C SER A 213 1.33 9.47 20.95
N SER A 214 0.60 8.82 20.05
CA SER A 214 1.04 8.60 18.68
C SER A 214 0.95 9.89 17.85
N SER A 215 1.96 10.16 17.04
CA SER A 215 1.93 11.21 16.01
C SER A 215 1.00 10.83 14.85
N GLY A 216 0.91 9.53 14.55
CA GLY A 216 0.03 8.98 13.53
C GLY A 216 -0.46 7.59 13.91
N VAL A 217 -1.66 7.24 13.47
CA VAL A 217 -2.25 5.91 13.58
C VAL A 217 -2.60 5.42 12.18
N VAL A 218 -2.03 4.28 11.80
CA VAL A 218 -2.21 3.65 10.49
C VAL A 218 -3.06 2.42 10.64
N LEU A 219 -4.18 2.39 9.96
CA LEU A 219 -4.99 1.19 9.84
C LEU A 219 -4.92 0.68 8.40
N THR A 220 -4.50 -0.57 8.27
CA THR A 220 -4.35 -1.22 6.96
C THR A 220 -5.33 -2.38 6.80
N ASN A 221 -5.45 -2.88 5.58
CA ASN A 221 -6.13 -4.13 5.24
C ASN A 221 -7.54 -4.27 5.82
N TRP A 222 -8.34 -3.18 5.72
CA TRP A 222 -9.75 -3.21 6.06
C TRP A 222 -10.50 -4.31 5.27
N ALA A 223 -10.08 -4.54 4.02
CA ALA A 223 -10.72 -5.46 3.09
C ALA A 223 -10.77 -6.91 3.60
N SER A 224 -9.70 -7.41 4.18
CA SER A 224 -9.63 -8.76 4.73
C SER A 224 -10.22 -8.88 6.14
N ASN A 225 -10.38 -7.76 6.86
CA ASN A 225 -10.86 -7.72 8.22
C ASN A 225 -12.38 -7.45 8.27
N LEU A 226 -13.17 -8.42 8.64
CA LEU A 226 -14.64 -8.26 8.78
C LEU A 226 -15.04 -7.29 9.91
N ARG A 227 -14.12 -7.03 10.86
CA ARG A 227 -14.28 -6.07 11.95
C ARG A 227 -13.52 -4.77 11.69
N GLY A 228 -13.06 -4.56 10.44
CA GLY A 228 -12.22 -3.41 10.07
C GLY A 228 -12.86 -2.05 10.39
N THR A 229 -14.17 -1.88 10.18
CA THR A 229 -14.89 -0.65 10.52
C THR A 229 -15.00 -0.42 12.03
N ASP A 230 -15.25 -1.48 12.81
CA ASP A 230 -15.29 -1.39 14.28
C ASP A 230 -13.91 -1.00 14.84
N LEU A 231 -12.87 -1.64 14.30
CA LEU A 231 -11.48 -1.35 14.66
C LEU A 231 -11.10 0.09 14.32
N LEU A 232 -11.38 0.54 13.09
CA LEU A 232 -11.16 1.92 12.63
C LEU A 232 -11.77 2.92 13.59
N LYS A 233 -13.06 2.74 13.88
CA LYS A 233 -13.79 3.63 14.78
C LYS A 233 -13.14 3.68 16.16
N TYR A 234 -12.84 2.51 16.73
CA TYR A 234 -12.24 2.43 18.08
C TYR A 234 -10.88 3.12 18.13
N VAL A 235 -9.96 2.82 17.20
CA VAL A 235 -8.60 3.36 17.28
C VAL A 235 -8.57 4.86 16.97
N PHE A 236 -9.34 5.34 16.00
CA PHE A 236 -9.34 6.75 15.63
C PHE A 236 -10.11 7.63 16.64
N GLU A 237 -11.16 7.13 17.28
CA GLU A 237 -11.82 7.84 18.37
C GLU A 237 -10.94 7.97 19.63
N ASN A 238 -10.00 7.05 19.85
CA ASN A 238 -9.09 7.04 20.99
C ASN A 238 -7.71 7.66 20.71
N SER A 239 -7.46 8.17 19.50
CA SER A 239 -6.22 8.82 19.09
C SER A 239 -6.43 10.22 18.48
N LYS A 240 -7.31 11.01 19.07
CA LYS A 240 -7.83 12.29 18.52
C LYS A 240 -6.78 13.32 18.14
N ASN A 241 -5.58 13.24 18.70
CA ASN A 241 -4.48 14.18 18.43
C ASN A 241 -3.49 13.62 17.40
N SER A 242 -3.71 12.41 16.93
CA SER A 242 -2.89 11.74 15.94
C SER A 242 -3.42 11.97 14.53
N LEU A 243 -2.57 11.86 13.55
CA LEU A 243 -2.97 11.77 12.15
C LEU A 243 -3.54 10.37 11.87
N HIS A 244 -4.70 10.30 11.24
CA HIS A 244 -5.38 9.04 10.93
C HIS A 244 -5.22 8.67 9.46
N PHE A 245 -4.52 7.58 9.20
CA PHE A 245 -4.18 7.10 7.86
C PHE A 245 -4.82 5.73 7.62
N LEU A 246 -5.56 5.60 6.53
CA LEU A 246 -6.25 4.37 6.12
C LEU A 246 -5.74 3.89 4.76
N ASP A 247 -5.23 2.65 4.72
CA ASP A 247 -5.04 1.84 3.52
C ASP A 247 -5.99 0.63 3.58
N PRO A 248 -7.03 0.58 2.74
CA PRO A 248 -8.02 -0.48 2.83
C PRO A 248 -7.57 -1.83 2.26
N ALA A 249 -6.48 -1.88 1.47
CA ALA A 249 -6.09 -2.98 0.60
C ALA A 249 -7.18 -3.33 -0.45
N ASP A 250 -7.12 -4.51 -1.08
CA ASP A 250 -8.05 -4.89 -2.16
C ASP A 250 -9.51 -5.02 -1.68
N ILE A 251 -10.29 -4.00 -1.93
CA ILE A 251 -11.72 -3.91 -1.55
C ILE A 251 -12.66 -4.64 -2.51
N SER A 252 -12.19 -5.33 -3.54
CA SER A 252 -12.99 -5.87 -4.65
C SER A 252 -14.22 -6.66 -4.20
N GLU A 253 -14.09 -7.52 -3.20
CA GLU A 253 -15.19 -8.33 -2.69
C GLU A 253 -16.19 -7.56 -1.82
N ARG A 254 -15.75 -6.45 -1.20
CA ARG A 254 -16.54 -5.67 -0.22
C ARG A 254 -16.68 -4.19 -0.59
N ARG A 255 -16.45 -3.83 -1.86
CA ARG A 255 -16.38 -2.43 -2.31
C ARG A 255 -17.58 -1.56 -1.95
N LEU A 256 -18.80 -2.10 -2.07
CA LEU A 256 -20.02 -1.36 -1.72
C LEU A 256 -20.10 -1.07 -0.22
N GLN A 257 -19.76 -2.07 0.60
CA GLN A 257 -19.69 -1.91 2.05
C GLN A 257 -18.60 -0.90 2.42
N PHE A 258 -17.42 -0.98 1.80
CA PHE A 258 -16.33 -0.04 2.06
C PHE A 258 -16.74 1.40 1.79
N VAL A 259 -17.33 1.67 0.63
CA VAL A 259 -17.80 3.02 0.24
C VAL A 259 -18.84 3.55 1.23
N GLU A 260 -19.79 2.71 1.66
CA GLU A 260 -20.80 3.10 2.66
C GLU A 260 -20.18 3.40 4.02
N ASP A 261 -19.27 2.55 4.49
CA ASP A 261 -18.58 2.71 5.76
C ASP A 261 -17.62 3.91 5.74
N LEU A 262 -16.87 4.09 4.64
CA LEU A 262 -16.00 5.25 4.44
C LEU A 262 -16.80 6.56 4.53
N LYS A 263 -17.97 6.63 3.88
CA LYS A 263 -18.84 7.79 3.95
C LYS A 263 -19.33 8.09 5.38
N LYS A 264 -19.64 7.06 6.16
CA LYS A 264 -20.07 7.21 7.55
C LYS A 264 -18.95 7.65 8.49
N GLN A 265 -17.73 7.13 8.23
CA GLN A 265 -16.58 7.33 9.11
C GLN A 265 -15.58 8.39 8.60
N SER A 266 -15.86 9.08 7.51
CA SER A 266 -14.94 10.03 6.86
C SER A 266 -14.39 11.09 7.82
N LYS A 267 -15.15 11.52 8.81
CA LYS A 267 -14.72 12.53 9.81
C LYS A 267 -13.60 12.02 10.75
N LEU A 268 -13.37 10.70 10.79
CA LEU A 268 -12.32 10.09 11.59
C LEU A 268 -11.05 9.84 10.78
N ILE A 269 -11.04 10.13 9.48
CA ILE A 269 -9.95 9.78 8.56
C ILE A 269 -9.34 11.06 8.00
N ASP A 270 -8.03 11.23 8.18
CA ASP A 270 -7.31 12.36 7.60
C ASP A 270 -6.84 12.03 6.18
N PHE A 271 -6.33 10.81 5.96
CA PHE A 271 -5.83 10.32 4.68
C PHE A 271 -6.39 8.95 4.34
N LEU A 272 -6.87 8.82 3.11
CA LEU A 272 -7.12 7.54 2.45
C LEU A 272 -6.07 7.34 1.36
N SER A 273 -5.29 6.27 1.48
CA SER A 273 -4.33 5.83 0.46
C SER A 273 -4.87 4.64 -0.29
N ILE A 274 -4.82 4.69 -1.61
CA ILE A 274 -5.38 3.68 -2.51
C ILE A 274 -4.54 3.54 -3.78
N ASN A 275 -4.53 2.35 -4.36
CA ASN A 275 -3.88 2.09 -5.65
C ASN A 275 -4.86 2.26 -6.84
N GLU A 276 -4.36 2.01 -8.07
CA GLU A 276 -5.15 2.14 -9.29
C GLU A 276 -6.40 1.25 -9.35
N ASN A 277 -6.36 0.06 -8.77
CA ASN A 277 -7.50 -0.86 -8.76
C ASN A 277 -8.55 -0.42 -7.75
N GLU A 278 -8.12 -0.01 -6.58
CA GLU A 278 -9.00 0.40 -5.47
C GLU A 278 -9.76 1.68 -5.81
N TYR A 279 -9.09 2.72 -6.36
CA TYR A 279 -9.81 3.94 -6.73
C TYR A 279 -10.86 3.68 -7.82
N LEU A 280 -10.57 2.82 -8.81
CA LEU A 280 -11.54 2.45 -9.82
C LEU A 280 -12.75 1.73 -9.21
N GLN A 281 -12.52 0.82 -8.26
CA GLN A 281 -13.60 0.11 -7.57
C GLN A 281 -14.45 1.06 -6.73
N ILE A 282 -13.84 2.04 -6.05
CA ILE A 282 -14.58 3.08 -5.33
C ILE A 282 -15.43 3.88 -6.29
N ILE A 283 -14.86 4.45 -7.36
CA ILE A 283 -15.58 5.25 -8.34
C ILE A 283 -16.73 4.46 -8.96
N CYS A 284 -16.49 3.21 -9.39
CA CYS A 284 -17.53 2.35 -9.95
C CYS A 284 -18.65 1.98 -8.95
N SER A 285 -18.42 2.19 -7.66
CA SER A 285 -19.39 1.93 -6.58
C SER A 285 -20.18 3.17 -6.15
N LEU A 286 -19.82 4.34 -6.65
CA LEU A 286 -20.52 5.59 -6.34
C LEU A 286 -21.73 5.82 -7.27
N PRO A 287 -22.77 6.55 -6.80
CA PRO A 287 -23.84 7.01 -7.67
C PRO A 287 -23.28 7.88 -8.80
N LYS A 288 -23.75 7.66 -10.02
CA LYS A 288 -23.37 8.47 -11.17
C LYS A 288 -23.86 9.91 -10.98
N THR A 289 -22.94 10.87 -11.02
CA THR A 289 -23.20 12.32 -10.96
C THR A 289 -22.55 12.99 -12.17
N GLU A 290 -22.99 14.23 -12.49
CA GLU A 290 -22.42 15.00 -13.59
C GLU A 290 -20.94 15.34 -13.38
N ASP A 291 -20.51 15.52 -12.11
CA ASP A 291 -19.14 15.85 -11.73
C ASP A 291 -18.23 14.61 -11.64
N MET A 292 -18.78 13.42 -11.85
CA MET A 292 -18.02 12.19 -11.79
C MET A 292 -17.01 12.12 -12.95
N PRO A 293 -15.73 11.79 -12.69
CA PRO A 293 -14.76 11.61 -13.77
C PRO A 293 -15.30 10.62 -14.81
N TYR A 294 -15.47 11.12 -16.04
CA TYR A 294 -15.91 10.27 -17.15
C TYR A 294 -14.71 9.50 -17.69
N PHE A 295 -14.77 8.20 -17.58
CA PHE A 295 -13.82 7.30 -18.25
C PHE A 295 -14.48 6.79 -19.52
N ASP A 296 -13.99 7.23 -20.68
CA ASP A 296 -14.44 6.71 -21.97
C ASP A 296 -14.07 5.23 -22.08
N SER A 297 -15.07 4.38 -22.29
CA SER A 297 -14.90 2.93 -22.37
C SER A 297 -13.91 2.47 -23.47
N ASP A 298 -13.68 3.31 -24.47
CA ASP A 298 -12.85 2.98 -25.61
C ASP A 298 -11.39 3.50 -25.53
N ASN A 299 -11.09 4.42 -24.57
CA ASN A 299 -9.77 5.03 -24.36
C ASN A 299 -9.29 4.97 -22.90
N LEU A 300 -9.73 3.97 -22.15
CA LEU A 300 -9.40 3.84 -20.73
C LEU A 300 -7.93 3.46 -20.49
N ASN A 301 -7.06 4.47 -20.42
CA ASN A 301 -5.96 4.40 -19.47
C ASN A 301 -6.34 5.22 -18.23
N PRO A 302 -6.90 4.59 -17.17
CA PRO A 302 -7.32 5.28 -15.96
C PRO A 302 -6.14 5.90 -15.21
N ALA A 303 -4.93 5.46 -15.48
CA ALA A 303 -3.70 5.90 -14.81
C ALA A 303 -3.03 7.12 -15.45
N THR A 304 -3.67 7.83 -16.41
CA THR A 304 -3.08 9.09 -16.90
C THR A 304 -3.03 10.14 -15.77
N PRO A 305 -2.01 11.01 -15.72
CA PRO A 305 -1.89 12.05 -14.70
C PRO A 305 -3.15 12.90 -14.54
N LEU A 306 -3.78 13.28 -15.65
CA LEU A 306 -5.01 14.08 -15.65
C LEU A 306 -6.20 13.31 -15.04
N ASN A 307 -6.37 12.04 -15.39
CA ASN A 307 -7.46 11.22 -14.87
C ASN A 307 -7.26 10.93 -13.38
N LEU A 308 -6.04 10.64 -12.95
CA LEU A 308 -5.69 10.47 -11.54
C LEU A 308 -5.98 11.74 -10.73
N GLY A 309 -5.56 12.91 -11.25
CA GLY A 309 -5.81 14.20 -10.63
C GLY A 309 -7.30 14.50 -10.46
N LYS A 310 -8.09 14.32 -11.53
CA LYS A 310 -9.55 14.50 -11.49
C LYS A 310 -10.22 13.53 -10.53
N SER A 311 -9.79 12.28 -10.51
CA SER A 311 -10.32 11.25 -9.60
C SER A 311 -10.02 11.57 -8.14
N ALA A 312 -8.78 11.94 -7.82
CA ALA A 312 -8.39 12.30 -6.45
C ALA A 312 -9.17 13.54 -5.96
N LEU A 313 -9.30 14.57 -6.81
CA LEU A 313 -10.08 15.78 -6.51
C LEU A 313 -11.56 15.45 -6.25
N PHE A 314 -12.17 14.64 -7.13
CA PHE A 314 -13.55 14.21 -6.99
C PHE A 314 -13.77 13.42 -5.69
N LEU A 315 -12.95 12.39 -5.44
CA LEU A 315 -13.07 11.55 -4.25
C LEU A 315 -12.85 12.34 -2.97
N SER A 316 -11.86 13.26 -2.96
CA SER A 316 -11.61 14.12 -1.83
C SER A 316 -12.80 15.06 -1.54
N ASN A 317 -13.39 15.63 -2.57
CA ASN A 317 -14.60 16.43 -2.43
C ASN A 317 -15.82 15.61 -1.99
N PHE A 318 -15.95 14.38 -2.47
CA PHE A 318 -17.07 13.51 -2.14
C PHE A 318 -17.03 13.03 -0.67
N PHE A 319 -15.86 12.57 -0.21
CA PHE A 319 -15.71 12.03 1.14
C PHE A 319 -15.28 13.08 2.19
N LYS A 320 -14.78 14.24 1.76
CA LYS A 320 -14.22 15.31 2.61
C LYS A 320 -13.00 14.85 3.42
N ILE A 321 -12.10 14.12 2.77
CA ILE A 321 -10.83 13.61 3.31
C ILE A 321 -9.71 13.86 2.31
N ASN A 322 -8.44 13.80 2.75
CA ASN A 322 -7.33 13.79 1.80
C ASN A 322 -7.27 12.44 1.09
N ILE A 323 -7.11 12.45 -0.22
CA ILE A 323 -6.95 11.26 -1.05
C ILE A 323 -5.53 11.20 -1.58
N CYS A 324 -4.89 10.05 -1.40
CA CYS A 324 -3.66 9.66 -2.06
C CYS A 324 -3.95 8.51 -3.01
N ILE A 325 -3.51 8.62 -4.27
CA ILE A 325 -3.56 7.51 -5.23
C ILE A 325 -2.13 7.27 -5.71
N HIS A 326 -1.62 6.06 -5.51
CA HIS A 326 -0.30 5.65 -5.99
C HIS A 326 -0.43 4.59 -7.08
N THR A 327 0.31 4.74 -8.15
CA THR A 327 0.25 3.88 -9.33
C THR A 327 1.65 3.68 -9.91
N ILE A 328 1.78 2.77 -10.88
CA ILE A 328 3.02 2.59 -11.64
C ILE A 328 3.43 3.84 -12.45
N MET A 329 2.49 4.72 -12.78
CA MET A 329 2.75 5.94 -13.55
C MET A 329 3.17 7.13 -12.68
N GLY A 330 2.78 7.13 -11.43
CA GLY A 330 3.00 8.22 -10.50
C GLY A 330 2.02 8.20 -9.35
N SER A 331 2.09 9.23 -8.53
CA SER A 331 1.20 9.39 -7.40
C SER A 331 0.54 10.77 -7.39
N VAL A 332 -0.65 10.83 -6.82
CA VAL A 332 -1.42 12.05 -6.67
C VAL A 332 -1.92 12.20 -5.23
N TRP A 333 -1.93 13.43 -4.76
CA TRP A 333 -2.59 13.84 -3.53
C TRP A 333 -3.62 14.93 -3.82
N SER A 334 -4.76 14.89 -3.13
CA SER A 334 -5.76 15.96 -3.17
C SER A 334 -6.45 16.13 -1.83
N ASN A 335 -6.75 17.39 -1.47
CA ASN A 335 -7.56 17.75 -0.30
C ASN A 335 -8.95 18.33 -0.69
N GLY A 336 -9.33 18.20 -1.97
CA GLY A 336 -10.57 18.74 -2.51
C GLY A 336 -10.48 20.19 -2.99
N GLU A 337 -9.39 20.91 -2.67
CA GLU A 337 -9.10 22.25 -3.17
C GLU A 337 -7.86 22.24 -4.06
N ASN A 338 -6.83 21.58 -3.63
CA ASN A 338 -5.54 21.46 -4.30
C ASN A 338 -5.29 20.02 -4.70
N THR A 339 -4.66 19.84 -5.86
CA THR A 339 -4.25 18.53 -6.36
C THR A 339 -2.83 18.61 -6.91
N VAL A 340 -1.97 17.71 -6.45
CA VAL A 340 -0.59 17.60 -6.88
C VAL A 340 -0.35 16.19 -7.41
N PHE A 341 0.27 16.08 -8.57
CA PHE A 341 0.71 14.83 -9.18
C PHE A 341 2.22 14.82 -9.37
N VAL A 342 2.86 13.69 -9.10
CA VAL A 342 4.28 13.46 -9.36
C VAL A 342 4.45 12.13 -10.08
N ASN A 343 5.24 12.12 -11.16
CA ASN A 343 5.58 10.89 -11.88
C ASN A 343 6.35 9.92 -10.99
N SER A 344 6.14 8.63 -11.18
CA SER A 344 6.99 7.60 -10.58
C SER A 344 8.38 7.60 -11.21
N ILE A 345 9.35 7.05 -10.47
CA ILE A 345 10.70 6.78 -10.97
C ILE A 345 10.66 5.34 -11.50
N PRO A 346 10.87 5.12 -12.81
CA PRO A 346 10.84 3.77 -13.37
C PRO A 346 12.05 2.96 -12.87
N PRO A 347 11.84 1.79 -12.23
CA PRO A 347 12.94 0.97 -11.77
C PRO A 347 13.70 0.35 -12.96
N SER A 348 15.02 0.26 -12.85
CA SER A 348 15.86 -0.42 -13.83
C SER A 348 15.68 -1.94 -13.80
N LYS A 349 15.35 -2.45 -12.60
CA LYS A 349 15.07 -3.85 -12.34
C LYS A 349 14.07 -3.96 -11.18
N ILE A 350 13.11 -4.85 -11.33
CA ILE A 350 12.16 -5.16 -10.26
C ILE A 350 12.57 -6.49 -9.62
N ASN A 351 12.94 -6.44 -8.35
CA ASN A 351 13.32 -7.61 -7.56
C ASN A 351 12.20 -8.09 -6.63
N VAL A 352 11.31 -7.18 -6.21
CA VAL A 352 10.15 -7.47 -5.37
C VAL A 352 9.00 -6.53 -5.76
N VAL A 353 7.78 -7.03 -5.78
CA VAL A 353 6.57 -6.20 -6.08
C VAL A 353 5.68 -6.09 -4.85
N SER A 354 5.56 -7.18 -4.10
CA SER A 354 4.73 -7.21 -2.89
C SER A 354 5.26 -6.23 -1.85
N GLY A 355 4.38 -5.40 -1.27
CA GLY A 355 4.75 -4.40 -0.28
C GLY A 355 5.19 -3.04 -0.84
N ALA A 356 5.19 -2.85 -2.17
CA ALA A 356 5.54 -1.56 -2.77
C ALA A 356 4.56 -0.44 -2.39
N GLY A 357 3.26 -0.73 -2.34
CA GLY A 357 2.23 0.18 -1.83
C GLY A 357 2.45 0.52 -0.36
N ASP A 358 2.65 -0.51 0.48
CA ASP A 358 2.93 -0.33 1.91
C ASP A 358 4.19 0.53 2.15
N SER A 359 5.21 0.36 1.31
CA SER A 359 6.44 1.16 1.38
C SER A 359 6.20 2.62 0.98
N TRP A 360 5.36 2.85 -0.02
CA TRP A 360 4.94 4.18 -0.43
C TRP A 360 4.15 4.88 0.69
N ASP A 361 3.19 4.19 1.31
CA ASP A 361 2.37 4.70 2.41
C ASP A 361 3.21 5.10 3.62
N ALA A 362 4.14 4.23 4.02
CA ALA A 362 5.05 4.51 5.12
C ALA A 362 5.89 5.77 4.85
N ALA A 363 6.44 5.91 3.65
CA ALA A 363 7.26 7.04 3.27
C ALA A 363 6.43 8.34 3.16
N PHE A 364 5.24 8.28 2.57
CA PHE A 364 4.35 9.44 2.49
C PHE A 364 3.96 9.97 3.87
N LEU A 365 3.52 9.07 4.77
CA LEU A 365 3.15 9.41 6.13
C LEU A 365 4.34 10.00 6.90
N PHE A 366 5.52 9.40 6.80
CA PHE A 366 6.74 9.87 7.45
C PHE A 366 7.11 11.28 6.98
N ALA A 367 7.10 11.52 5.67
CA ALA A 367 7.36 12.84 5.08
C ALA A 367 6.30 13.88 5.50
N HIS A 368 5.03 13.47 5.62
CA HIS A 368 3.97 14.34 6.10
C HIS A 368 4.22 14.77 7.55
N LEU A 369 4.60 13.87 8.44
CA LEU A 369 4.90 14.15 9.84
C LEU A 369 6.20 14.98 10.01
N LEU A 370 7.09 14.95 9.03
CA LEU A 370 8.25 15.85 8.93
C LEU A 370 7.91 17.23 8.33
N ASN A 371 6.63 17.51 8.07
CA ASN A 371 6.16 18.77 7.47
C ASN A 371 6.73 19.05 6.07
N PHE A 372 6.92 18.02 5.27
CA PHE A 372 7.30 18.18 3.86
C PHE A 372 6.12 18.80 3.08
N THR A 373 6.42 19.56 2.03
CA THR A 373 5.38 20.05 1.11
C THR A 373 4.67 18.89 0.41
N ASN A 374 3.54 19.15 -0.24
CA ASN A 374 2.80 18.08 -0.92
C ASN A 374 3.61 17.46 -2.07
N GLU A 375 4.40 18.26 -2.78
CA GLU A 375 5.30 17.78 -3.82
C GLU A 375 6.45 16.95 -3.23
N GLU A 376 7.09 17.43 -2.16
CA GLU A 376 8.15 16.70 -1.47
C GLU A 376 7.67 15.35 -0.93
N LYS A 377 6.46 15.28 -0.34
CA LYS A 377 5.89 14.01 0.14
C LYS A 377 5.73 12.98 -0.97
N LEU A 378 5.18 13.39 -2.10
CA LEU A 378 4.97 12.52 -3.25
C LEU A 378 6.30 12.10 -3.89
N CYS A 379 7.25 13.03 -4.06
CA CYS A 379 8.59 12.72 -4.55
C CYS A 379 9.32 11.73 -3.64
N PHE A 380 9.25 11.95 -2.33
CA PHE A 380 9.90 11.09 -1.34
C PHE A 380 9.29 9.69 -1.32
N ALA A 381 7.95 9.59 -1.33
CA ALA A 381 7.25 8.31 -1.33
C ALA A 381 7.51 7.52 -2.64
N ASN A 382 7.50 8.20 -3.79
CA ASN A 382 7.83 7.58 -5.08
C ASN A 382 9.29 7.09 -5.12
N LEU A 383 10.24 7.89 -4.58
CA LEU A 383 11.65 7.48 -4.48
C LEU A 383 11.84 6.28 -3.54
N PHE A 384 11.17 6.29 -2.39
CA PHE A 384 11.26 5.19 -1.43
C PHE A 384 10.73 3.89 -2.03
N ALA A 385 9.55 3.93 -2.67
CA ALA A 385 8.96 2.78 -3.35
C ALA A 385 9.83 2.30 -4.53
N PHE A 386 10.43 3.21 -5.29
CA PHE A 386 11.39 2.88 -6.35
C PHE A 386 12.59 2.11 -5.79
N LEU A 387 13.23 2.62 -4.74
CA LEU A 387 14.38 1.95 -4.11
C LEU A 387 13.98 0.62 -3.48
N TYR A 388 12.76 0.51 -2.93
CA TYR A 388 12.21 -0.74 -2.42
C TYR A 388 12.09 -1.79 -3.53
N LEU A 389 11.54 -1.43 -4.70
CA LEU A 389 11.37 -2.32 -5.85
C LEU A 389 12.69 -2.88 -6.38
N GLU A 390 13.77 -2.10 -6.31
CA GLU A 390 15.11 -2.50 -6.77
C GLU A 390 15.90 -3.31 -5.75
N ASN A 391 15.50 -3.29 -4.47
CA ASN A 391 16.19 -4.02 -3.41
C ASN A 391 15.89 -5.52 -3.46
N PHE A 392 16.84 -6.31 -2.93
CA PHE A 392 16.68 -7.74 -2.77
C PHE A 392 16.06 -8.06 -1.41
N TYR A 393 15.29 -9.15 -1.33
CA TYR A 393 14.80 -9.73 -0.07
C TYR A 393 13.88 -8.83 0.76
N ASP A 394 13.06 -7.98 0.12
CA ASP A 394 12.06 -7.20 0.84
C ASP A 394 12.66 -6.32 1.97
N ASP A 395 13.88 -5.81 1.77
CA ASP A 395 14.53 -4.89 2.73
C ASP A 395 14.45 -3.45 2.19
N PRO A 396 13.56 -2.59 2.73
CA PRO A 396 13.43 -1.21 2.29
C PRO A 396 14.69 -0.40 2.58
N PRO A 397 14.92 0.72 1.85
CA PRO A 397 16.06 1.58 2.08
C PRO A 397 16.01 2.21 3.48
N ALA A 398 17.17 2.43 4.09
CA ALA A 398 17.28 3.28 5.26
C ALA A 398 17.35 4.76 4.83
N LEU A 399 17.14 5.67 5.78
CA LEU A 399 17.17 7.11 5.52
C LEU A 399 18.49 7.55 4.88
N GLN A 400 19.64 6.97 5.30
CA GLN A 400 20.94 7.25 4.73
C GLN A 400 21.05 6.82 3.26
N ASP A 401 20.43 5.71 2.87
CA ASP A 401 20.45 5.21 1.50
C ASP A 401 19.73 6.19 0.56
N ILE A 402 18.62 6.77 1.04
CA ILE A 402 17.86 7.79 0.32
C ILE A 402 18.69 9.07 0.14
N VAL A 403 19.33 9.54 1.22
CA VAL A 403 20.19 10.73 1.18
C VAL A 403 21.33 10.53 0.16
N ASN A 404 21.98 9.37 0.18
CA ASN A 404 23.05 9.04 -0.76
C ASN A 404 22.51 8.99 -2.21
N TYR A 405 21.39 8.34 -2.44
CA TYR A 405 20.79 8.26 -3.76
C TYR A 405 20.46 9.65 -4.33
N ILE A 406 19.84 10.53 -3.52
CA ILE A 406 19.52 11.88 -3.97
C ILE A 406 20.79 12.66 -4.28
N HIS A 407 21.82 12.56 -3.43
CA HIS A 407 23.11 13.23 -3.67
C HIS A 407 23.71 12.78 -5.00
N ASP A 408 23.77 11.48 -5.27
CA ASP A 408 24.48 10.93 -6.43
C ASP A 408 23.73 11.16 -7.76
N ASN A 409 22.42 11.44 -7.72
CA ASN A 409 21.60 11.58 -8.93
C ASN A 409 21.11 13.01 -9.21
N TYR A 410 21.12 13.91 -8.21
CA TYR A 410 20.53 15.26 -8.35
C TYR A 410 21.51 16.41 -8.00
N PHE A 411 22.77 16.12 -7.66
CA PHE A 411 23.84 17.09 -7.42
C PHE A 411 25.02 16.86 -8.37
#